data_4ba4a2e8d572444473ddbe7ee2bb7fc6
#
_entry.id   4ba4a2e8d572444473ddbe7ee2bb7fc6
#
_cell.length_a   1.000
_cell.length_b   1.000
_cell.length_c   1.000
_cell.angle_alpha   90.00
_cell.angle_beta   90.00
_cell.angle_gamma   90.00
#
_symmetry.space_group_name_H-M   'P 1'
#
loop_
_entity.id
_entity.type
_entity.pdbx_description
1 polymer ?
#
loop_
_entity_poly.entity_id
_entity_poly.type
_entity_poly.pdbx_seq_one_letter_code
_entity_poly.pdbx_strand_id
1 'polypeptide(L)'
;MIALTPHMRILVAVEPIDFRAGIDALAGVCRRRLEADPFSGALFVFGNRARTAIKILVYDGQGFWLCCKRLSAGKFAFWPAAGQPARVLQACELQLLLMGGDPAQAQAAPTWRALSLAA
;
A
#
# COMPACT_ATOMS: atom_id res chain seq x y z
N MET A 1 -6.42 13.99 -4.34
CA MET A 1 -6.49 12.69 -3.65
C MET A 1 -6.46 11.56 -4.66
N ILE A 2 -5.78 10.49 -4.36
CA ILE A 2 -5.66 9.35 -5.27
C ILE A 2 -6.96 8.56 -5.27
N ALA A 3 -7.54 8.35 -6.44
CA ALA A 3 -8.72 7.50 -6.58
C ALA A 3 -8.28 6.05 -6.74
N LEU A 4 -8.82 5.16 -5.90
CA LEU A 4 -8.56 3.73 -6.02
C LEU A 4 -9.45 3.13 -7.10
N THR A 5 -8.85 2.37 -7.99
CA THR A 5 -9.56 1.65 -9.04
C THR A 5 -9.26 0.15 -8.95
N PRO A 6 -10.13 -0.72 -9.48
CA PRO A 6 -9.88 -2.17 -9.44
C PRO A 6 -8.62 -2.59 -10.21
N HIS A 7 -8.12 -1.75 -11.09
CA HIS A 7 -6.98 -2.05 -11.95
C HIS A 7 -5.65 -1.60 -11.38
N MET A 8 -5.65 -0.90 -10.26
CA MET A 8 -4.42 -0.42 -9.64
C MET A 8 -3.68 -1.58 -9.01
N ARG A 9 -2.37 -1.63 -9.28
CA ARG A 9 -1.49 -2.55 -8.58
C ARG A 9 -1.15 -1.95 -7.21
N ILE A 10 -1.38 -2.70 -6.15
CA ILE A 10 -1.18 -2.26 -4.78
C ILE A 10 -0.24 -3.24 -4.08
N LEU A 11 0.87 -2.74 -3.59
CA LEU A 11 1.86 -3.52 -2.85
C LEU A 11 1.97 -2.96 -1.44
N VAL A 12 1.71 -3.81 -0.44
CA VAL A 12 1.86 -3.46 0.97
C VAL A 12 3.20 -3.99 1.46
N ALA A 13 4.05 -3.10 1.95
CA ALA A 13 5.30 -3.48 2.59
C ALA A 13 4.99 -4.16 3.94
N VAL A 14 5.48 -5.37 4.13
CA VAL A 14 5.17 -6.16 5.33
C VAL A 14 5.92 -5.61 6.53
N GLU A 15 7.20 -5.27 6.37
CA GLU A 15 8.01 -4.71 7.45
C GLU A 15 7.70 -3.24 7.69
N PRO A 16 7.68 -2.78 8.95
CA PRO A 16 7.45 -1.39 9.25
C PRO A 16 8.60 -0.50 8.78
N ILE A 17 8.27 0.76 8.50
CA ILE A 17 9.24 1.78 8.14
C ILE A 17 9.35 2.81 9.27
N ASP A 18 10.46 3.55 9.28
CA ASP A 18 10.59 4.73 10.11
C ASP A 18 9.63 5.80 9.56
N PHE A 19 8.75 6.32 10.39
CA PHE A 19 7.72 7.25 9.94
C PHE A 19 8.26 8.60 9.51
N ARG A 20 9.53 8.89 9.77
CA ARG A 20 10.20 10.09 9.26
C ARG A 20 10.65 9.94 7.81
N ALA A 21 10.57 8.74 7.25
CA ALA A 21 10.96 8.48 5.87
C ALA A 21 10.09 9.28 4.90
N GLY A 22 10.73 10.06 4.06
CA GLY A 22 10.07 10.82 2.99
C GLY A 22 10.08 10.06 1.66
N ILE A 23 9.77 10.78 0.60
CA ILE A 23 9.63 10.20 -0.76
C ILE A 23 10.88 9.43 -1.18
N ASP A 24 12.05 10.04 -1.08
CA ASP A 24 13.28 9.41 -1.56
C ASP A 24 13.65 8.17 -0.76
N ALA A 25 13.47 8.23 0.55
CA ALA A 25 13.75 7.09 1.42
C ALA A 25 12.78 5.94 1.12
N LEU A 26 11.50 6.22 0.91
CA LEU A 26 10.50 5.20 0.59
C LEU A 26 10.71 4.63 -0.82
N ALA A 27 11.07 5.45 -1.79
CA ALA A 27 11.45 4.97 -3.11
C ALA A 27 12.65 4.00 -3.02
N GLY A 28 13.62 4.31 -2.16
CA GLY A 28 14.73 3.41 -1.88
C GLY A 28 14.30 2.09 -1.26
N VAL A 29 13.32 2.10 -0.35
CA VAL A 29 12.74 0.88 0.23
C VAL A 29 12.08 0.03 -0.86
N CYS A 30 11.35 0.63 -1.79
CA CYS A 30 10.75 -0.09 -2.91
C CYS A 30 11.81 -0.86 -3.70
N ARG A 31 12.93 -0.22 -4.01
CA ARG A 31 14.02 -0.86 -4.78
C ARG A 31 14.72 -1.96 -4.00
N ARG A 32 15.09 -1.67 -2.75
CA ARG A 32 15.94 -2.57 -1.96
C ARG A 32 15.19 -3.70 -1.30
N ARG A 33 14.02 -3.42 -0.71
CA ARG A 33 13.27 -4.42 0.05
C ARG A 33 12.18 -5.08 -0.75
N LEU A 34 11.47 -4.32 -1.58
CA LEU A 34 10.33 -4.84 -2.33
C LEU A 34 10.71 -5.32 -3.72
N GLU A 35 11.95 -5.04 -4.15
CA GLU A 35 12.44 -5.37 -5.49
C GLU A 35 11.46 -4.89 -6.56
N ALA A 36 10.95 -3.69 -6.38
CA ALA A 36 9.95 -3.07 -7.24
C ALA A 36 10.42 -1.70 -7.71
N ASP A 37 9.92 -1.30 -8.87
CA ASP A 37 10.21 0.02 -9.42
C ASP A 37 9.25 1.07 -8.84
N PRO A 38 9.75 2.05 -8.07
CA PRO A 38 8.88 3.08 -7.51
C PRO A 38 8.22 3.96 -8.57
N PHE A 39 8.75 4.00 -9.79
CA PHE A 39 8.18 4.77 -10.90
C PHE A 39 7.12 3.99 -11.69
N SER A 40 6.74 2.80 -11.26
CA SER A 40 5.85 1.92 -12.01
C SER A 40 4.39 2.37 -12.05
N GLY A 41 3.99 3.30 -11.19
CA GLY A 41 2.59 3.69 -11.02
C GLY A 41 1.83 2.82 -10.03
N ALA A 42 2.45 1.78 -9.47
CA ALA A 42 1.86 1.00 -8.39
C ALA A 42 1.72 1.84 -7.12
N LEU A 43 0.72 1.54 -6.31
CA LEU A 43 0.61 2.09 -4.97
C LEU A 43 1.46 1.26 -4.01
N PHE A 44 2.38 1.94 -3.33
CA PHE A 44 3.20 1.31 -2.30
C PHE A 44 2.71 1.78 -0.94
N VAL A 45 2.28 0.84 -0.11
CA VAL A 45 1.68 1.11 1.19
C VAL A 45 2.65 0.70 2.29
N PHE A 46 2.93 1.63 3.19
CA PHE A 46 3.87 1.42 4.30
C PHE A 46 3.20 1.74 5.62
N GLY A 47 3.53 0.97 6.64
CA GLY A 47 3.07 1.23 8.00
C GLY A 47 4.21 1.46 8.95
N ASN A 48 3.94 2.18 10.04
CA ASN A 48 4.89 2.30 11.13
C ASN A 48 4.81 1.09 12.07
N ARG A 49 5.81 0.93 12.92
CA ARG A 49 5.88 -0.19 13.85
C ARG A 49 4.72 -0.20 14.84
N ALA A 50 4.29 0.97 15.28
CA ALA A 50 3.18 1.11 16.23
C ALA A 50 1.81 0.83 15.61
N ARG A 51 1.71 0.72 14.28
CA ARG A 51 0.47 0.51 13.52
C ARG A 51 -0.55 1.62 13.74
N THR A 52 -0.07 2.83 13.91
CA THR A 52 -0.91 4.01 14.10
C THR A 52 -0.97 4.90 12.88
N ALA A 53 -0.13 4.63 11.89
CA ALA A 53 -0.03 5.48 10.70
C ALA A 53 0.36 4.67 9.47
N ILE A 54 -0.14 5.12 8.33
CA ILE A 54 0.12 4.53 7.02
C ILE A 54 0.60 5.64 6.07
N LYS A 55 1.59 5.32 5.24
CA LYS A 55 2.00 6.16 4.13
C LYS A 55 1.80 5.41 2.82
N ILE A 56 1.34 6.13 1.80
CA ILE A 56 1.16 5.60 0.45
C ILE A 56 1.99 6.44 -0.50
N LEU A 57 2.87 5.78 -1.25
CA LEU A 57 3.71 6.38 -2.27
C LEU A 57 3.23 5.93 -3.64
N VAL A 58 3.02 6.87 -4.56
CA VAL A 58 2.66 6.55 -5.95
C VAL A 58 3.26 7.59 -6.89
N TYR A 59 3.79 7.11 -8.01
CA TYR A 59 4.27 7.96 -9.10
C TYR A 59 3.19 8.08 -10.17
N ASP A 60 2.82 9.32 -10.52
CA ASP A 60 1.73 9.58 -11.45
C ASP A 60 2.17 9.86 -12.91
N GLY A 61 3.46 9.67 -13.19
CA GLY A 61 4.05 9.99 -14.48
C GLY A 61 4.74 11.36 -14.52
N GLN A 62 4.46 12.21 -13.55
CA GLN A 62 5.04 13.54 -13.43
C GLN A 62 5.80 13.74 -12.13
N GLY A 63 5.31 13.15 -11.06
CA GLY A 63 5.91 13.27 -9.74
C GLY A 63 5.34 12.24 -8.77
N PHE A 64 5.91 12.22 -7.57
CA PHE A 64 5.45 11.33 -6.51
C PHE A 64 4.41 11.99 -5.64
N TRP A 65 3.36 11.24 -5.34
CA TRP A 65 2.43 11.54 -4.27
C TRP A 65 2.83 10.73 -3.04
N LEU A 66 2.89 11.39 -1.91
CA LEU A 66 3.04 10.75 -0.62
C LEU A 66 1.84 11.14 0.24
N CYS A 67 0.95 10.18 0.45
CA CYS A 67 -0.23 10.37 1.28
C CYS A 67 0.01 9.72 2.64
N CYS A 68 -0.45 10.38 3.70
CA CYS A 68 -0.28 9.88 5.06
C CYS A 68 -1.63 9.87 5.76
N LYS A 69 -1.93 8.75 6.43
CA LYS A 69 -3.06 8.67 7.34
C LYS A 69 -2.54 8.29 8.72
N ARG A 70 -2.80 9.13 9.70
CA ARG A 70 -2.51 8.87 11.11
C ARG A 70 -3.80 8.78 11.89
N LEU A 71 -3.98 7.67 12.61
CA LEU A 71 -5.16 7.49 13.44
C LEU A 71 -5.12 8.45 14.63
N SER A 72 -6.26 9.07 14.95
CA SER A 72 -6.39 9.93 16.12
C SER A 72 -6.39 9.12 17.42
N ALA A 73 -6.84 7.86 17.34
CA ALA A 73 -6.86 6.93 18.46
C ALA A 73 -6.84 5.49 17.92
N GLY A 74 -6.33 4.58 18.72
CA GLY A 74 -6.27 3.16 18.34
C GLY A 74 -5.18 2.84 17.34
N LYS A 75 -5.26 1.64 16.78
CA LYS A 75 -4.28 1.10 15.85
C LYS A 75 -4.99 0.45 14.67
N PHE A 76 -4.29 0.34 13.54
CA PHE A 76 -4.73 -0.51 12.45
C PHE A 76 -4.73 -1.96 12.95
N ALA A 77 -5.89 -2.60 12.92
CA ALA A 77 -6.06 -3.94 13.50
C ALA A 77 -5.37 -5.04 12.70
N PHE A 78 -5.18 -4.80 11.41
CA PHE A 78 -4.59 -5.77 10.50
C PHE A 78 -3.33 -5.22 9.85
N TRP A 79 -2.33 -6.09 9.72
CA TRP A 79 -1.17 -5.87 8.84
C TRP A 79 -0.72 -7.22 8.31
N PRO A 80 -0.26 -7.32 7.04
CA PRO A 80 0.20 -8.60 6.50
C PRO A 80 1.28 -9.24 7.35
N ALA A 81 1.17 -10.54 7.54
CA ALA A 81 2.14 -11.30 8.33
C ALA A 81 3.47 -11.42 7.61
N ALA A 82 4.54 -11.60 8.40
CA ALA A 82 5.89 -11.82 7.88
C ALA A 82 5.94 -13.09 7.00
N GLY A 83 6.88 -13.11 6.06
CA GLY A 83 7.07 -14.24 5.13
C GLY A 83 7.57 -13.77 3.79
N GLN A 84 7.03 -12.67 3.28
CA GLN A 84 7.49 -12.01 2.09
C GLN A 84 7.64 -10.51 2.34
N PRO A 85 8.52 -9.81 1.58
CA PRO A 85 8.73 -8.37 1.83
C PRO A 85 7.53 -7.51 1.45
N ALA A 86 6.66 -7.99 0.55
CA ALA A 86 5.48 -7.27 0.12
C ALA A 86 4.32 -8.22 -0.12
N ARG A 87 3.10 -7.71 0.02
CA ARG A 87 1.88 -8.42 -0.32
C ARG A 87 1.04 -7.59 -1.28
N VAL A 88 0.50 -8.24 -2.31
CA VAL A 88 -0.42 -7.60 -3.26
C VAL A 88 -1.82 -7.55 -2.65
N LEU A 89 -2.46 -6.37 -2.72
CA LEU A 89 -3.85 -6.20 -2.31
C LEU A 89 -4.70 -5.74 -3.49
N GLN A 90 -5.98 -6.07 -3.42
CA GLN A 90 -6.99 -5.46 -4.29
C GLN A 90 -7.44 -4.11 -3.70
N ALA A 91 -8.06 -3.27 -4.54
CA ALA A 91 -8.50 -1.94 -4.09
C ALA A 91 -9.48 -2.01 -2.92
N CYS A 92 -10.42 -2.95 -2.95
CA CYS A 92 -11.36 -3.12 -1.83
C CYS A 92 -10.67 -3.57 -0.54
N GLU A 93 -9.64 -4.40 -0.66
CA GLU A 93 -8.85 -4.82 0.50
C GLU A 93 -8.08 -3.65 1.10
N LEU A 94 -7.48 -2.80 0.25
CA LEU A 94 -6.78 -1.60 0.73
C LEU A 94 -7.74 -0.63 1.41
N GLN A 95 -8.93 -0.41 0.84
CA GLN A 95 -9.92 0.47 1.46
C GLN A 95 -10.29 -0.02 2.85
N LEU A 96 -10.50 -1.33 3.00
CA LEU A 96 -10.84 -1.90 4.30
C LEU A 96 -9.68 -1.77 5.29
N LEU A 97 -8.45 -2.03 4.84
CA LEU A 97 -7.24 -1.83 5.65
C LEU A 97 -7.16 -0.38 6.16
N LEU A 98 -7.35 0.59 5.27
CA LEU A 98 -7.27 2.02 5.61
C LEU A 98 -8.35 2.45 6.59
N MET A 99 -9.48 1.75 6.61
CA MET A 99 -10.57 1.99 7.56
C MET A 99 -10.35 1.27 8.89
N GLY A 100 -9.25 0.53 9.04
CA GLY A 100 -8.94 -0.21 10.26
C GLY A 100 -9.54 -1.61 10.31
N GLY A 101 -10.09 -2.12 9.20
CA GLY A 101 -10.63 -3.46 9.11
C GLY A 101 -9.61 -4.50 8.67
N ASP A 102 -10.05 -5.76 8.64
CA ASP A 102 -9.24 -6.88 8.14
C ASP A 102 -9.53 -7.12 6.66
N PRO A 103 -8.54 -6.92 5.76
CA PRO A 103 -8.72 -7.16 4.33
C PRO A 103 -9.17 -8.57 3.98
N ALA A 104 -8.83 -9.57 4.78
CA ALA A 104 -9.28 -10.95 4.57
C ALA A 104 -10.80 -11.10 4.68
N GLN A 105 -11.47 -10.14 5.30
CA GLN A 105 -12.93 -10.10 5.45
C GLN A 105 -13.60 -9.29 4.35
N ALA A 106 -12.84 -8.72 3.43
CA ALA A 106 -13.40 -7.94 2.33
C ALA A 106 -14.24 -8.87 1.43
N GLN A 107 -15.49 -8.49 1.20
CA GLN A 107 -16.39 -9.21 0.31
C GLN A 107 -16.65 -8.36 -0.92
N ALA A 108 -16.10 -8.78 -2.03
CA ALA A 108 -16.32 -8.15 -3.33
C ALA A 108 -16.62 -9.22 -4.35
N ALA A 109 -17.38 -8.88 -5.38
CA ALA A 109 -17.59 -9.78 -6.49
C ALA A 109 -16.25 -10.13 -7.12
N PRO A 110 -16.00 -11.40 -7.47
CA PRO A 110 -14.77 -11.77 -8.14
C PRO A 110 -14.69 -11.09 -9.50
N THR A 111 -13.45 -10.84 -9.93
CA THR A 111 -13.22 -10.34 -11.29
C THR A 111 -13.66 -11.41 -12.28
N TRP A 112 -14.66 -11.08 -13.11
CA TRP A 112 -15.20 -12.04 -14.06
C TRP A 112 -14.22 -12.39 -15.17
N ARG A 113 -13.39 -11.42 -15.53
CA ARG A 113 -12.36 -11.62 -16.55
C ARG A 113 -11.07 -10.95 -16.06
N ALA A 114 -9.97 -11.71 -16.13
CA ALA A 114 -8.68 -11.16 -15.77
C ALA A 114 -8.31 -10.01 -16.71
N LEU A 115 -7.89 -8.89 -16.12
CA LEU A 115 -7.42 -7.74 -16.87
C LEU A 115 -5.90 -7.77 -16.90
N SER A 116 -5.34 -7.67 -18.10
CA SER A 116 -3.92 -7.49 -18.25
C SER A 116 -3.59 -6.04 -17.95
N LEU A 117 -2.87 -5.82 -16.85
CA LEU A 117 -2.33 -4.52 -16.55
C LEU A 117 -1.04 -4.37 -17.35
N ALA A 118 -1.07 -3.50 -18.35
CA ALA A 118 0.17 -3.11 -19.00
C ALA A 118 1.06 -2.44 -17.95
N ALA A 119 2.22 -3.05 -17.73
CA ALA A 119 3.18 -2.53 -16.76
C ALA A 119 3.73 -1.19 -17.22
#